data_2aca2acce881630152b19525803bca19
#
_entry.id   2aca2acce881630152b19525803bca19
#
_cell.length_a   1.000
_cell.length_b   1.000
_cell.length_c   1.000
_cell.angle_alpha   90.00
_cell.angle_beta   90.00
_cell.angle_gamma   90.00
#
_symmetry.space_group_name_H-M   'P 1'
#
loop_
_entity.id
_entity.type
_entity.pdbx_description
1 polymer ?
#
loop_
_entity_poly.entity_id
_entity_poly.type
_entity_poly.pdbx_seq_one_letter_code
_entity_poly.pdbx_strand_id
1 'polypeptide(L)'
;KRALLTSVLALLMCVTMLIGTTFAWFTDTASTAVNKIQSGTLEVDIVKEDGETSIRNESMSFVNKDGSADILWEPGATFMTPAFKIKSTGSLALKYKLTLNGITGDNMLLKVVKFSVVKADGTEVDLDTFEGHLTPDAALSDALYIKGYMEKTANNDYQGKTLEGLGITVVATQDTVENDSFGNQYDRFAQYPDVTVVQ
;
A
#
# COMPACT_ATOMS: atom_id res chain seq x y z
N LYS A 1 -10.97 49.57 71.66
CA LYS A 1 -10.61 48.19 71.45
C LYS A 1 -11.46 47.51 70.36
N ARG A 2 -12.79 47.73 70.31
CA ARG A 2 -13.65 47.09 69.27
C ARG A 2 -13.38 47.64 67.87
N ALA A 3 -13.12 48.90 67.68
CA ALA A 3 -12.81 49.53 66.41
C ALA A 3 -11.49 49.03 65.83
N LEU A 4 -10.52 48.76 66.68
CA LEU A 4 -9.22 48.18 66.23
C LEU A 4 -9.34 46.72 65.77
N LEU A 5 -10.22 45.99 66.46
CA LEU A 5 -10.51 44.59 66.05
C LEU A 5 -11.20 44.50 64.67
N THR A 6 -12.18 45.41 64.44
CA THR A 6 -12.90 45.49 63.17
C THR A 6 -12.01 45.94 62.01
N SER A 7 -11.08 46.87 62.25
CA SER A 7 -10.12 47.29 61.19
C SER A 7 -9.13 46.23 60.84
N VAL A 8 -8.62 45.42 61.78
CA VAL A 8 -7.75 44.33 61.55
C VAL A 8 -8.46 43.18 60.75
N LEU A 9 -9.73 42.91 61.11
CA LEU A 9 -10.54 41.91 60.38
C LEU A 9 -10.81 42.34 58.92
N ALA A 10 -11.12 43.67 58.71
CA ALA A 10 -11.31 44.21 57.38
C ALA A 10 -10.03 44.14 56.53
N LEU A 11 -8.86 44.44 57.14
CA LEU A 11 -7.56 44.29 56.44
C LEU A 11 -7.27 42.82 56.03
N LEU A 12 -7.51 41.88 56.93
CA LEU A 12 -7.38 40.47 56.65
C LEU A 12 -8.27 40.04 55.49
N MET A 13 -9.54 40.46 55.46
CA MET A 13 -10.44 40.15 54.34
C MET A 13 -9.95 40.75 53.00
N CYS A 14 -9.48 41.99 53.02
CA CYS A 14 -8.92 42.62 51.82
C CYS A 14 -7.69 41.87 51.29
N VAL A 15 -6.79 41.40 52.15
CA VAL A 15 -5.60 40.64 51.77
C VAL A 15 -5.99 39.26 51.21
N THR A 16 -6.93 38.56 51.81
CA THR A 16 -7.42 37.27 51.32
C THR A 16 -8.11 37.39 49.97
N MET A 17 -8.90 38.46 49.74
CA MET A 17 -9.49 38.72 48.43
C MET A 17 -8.45 39.05 47.37
N LEU A 18 -7.40 39.83 47.71
CA LEU A 18 -6.33 40.18 46.80
C LEU A 18 -5.55 38.94 46.35
N ILE A 19 -5.24 38.02 47.27
CA ILE A 19 -4.57 36.77 46.98
C ILE A 19 -5.47 35.87 46.12
N GLY A 20 -6.76 35.77 46.45
CA GLY A 20 -7.71 34.93 45.71
C GLY A 20 -7.90 35.39 44.25
N THR A 21 -7.95 36.68 43.98
CA THR A 21 -8.07 37.23 42.63
C THR A 21 -6.78 37.09 41.82
N THR A 22 -5.60 37.12 42.47
CA THR A 22 -4.31 36.92 41.78
C THR A 22 -4.15 35.49 41.33
N PHE A 23 -4.62 34.50 42.08
CA PHE A 23 -4.57 33.08 41.66
C PHE A 23 -5.56 32.78 40.54
N ALA A 24 -6.69 33.44 40.46
CA ALA A 24 -7.68 33.25 39.39
C ALA A 24 -7.19 33.76 38.02
N TRP A 25 -6.19 34.64 37.97
CA TRP A 25 -5.65 35.18 36.73
C TRP A 25 -4.49 34.34 36.16
N PHE A 26 -3.91 33.42 36.93
CA PHE A 26 -2.81 32.57 36.47
C PHE A 26 -3.23 31.14 36.17
N THR A 27 -4.50 30.79 36.26
CA THR A 27 -5.06 29.57 35.72
C THR A 27 -5.62 29.84 34.32
N ASP A 28 -4.81 30.34 33.42
CA ASP A 28 -5.04 30.12 32.01
C ASP A 28 -4.66 28.71 31.74
N THR A 29 -5.62 27.79 31.79
CA THR A 29 -5.49 26.48 31.23
C THR A 29 -5.51 26.66 29.71
N ALA A 30 -4.36 26.81 29.11
CA ALA A 30 -4.18 26.50 27.72
C ALA A 30 -4.51 25.02 27.56
N SER A 31 -5.79 24.69 27.45
CA SER A 31 -6.21 23.40 26.95
C SER A 31 -5.89 23.41 25.45
N THR A 32 -4.72 22.87 25.10
CA THR A 32 -4.52 22.43 23.75
C THR A 32 -5.67 21.46 23.45
N ALA A 33 -6.41 21.76 22.39
CA ALA A 33 -7.39 20.79 21.89
C ALA A 33 -6.71 19.43 21.86
N VAL A 34 -7.38 18.41 22.39
CA VAL A 34 -6.85 17.05 22.37
C VAL A 34 -6.68 16.70 20.90
N ASN A 35 -5.45 16.73 20.42
CA ASN A 35 -5.15 16.24 19.09
C ASN A 35 -5.52 14.77 19.06
N LYS A 36 -6.44 14.42 18.18
CA LYS A 36 -6.79 13.03 17.95
C LYS A 36 -5.55 12.35 17.40
N ILE A 37 -4.91 11.50 18.19
CA ILE A 37 -3.86 10.62 17.70
C ILE A 37 -4.57 9.48 16.98
N GLN A 38 -4.45 9.41 15.68
CA GLN A 38 -5.00 8.34 14.86
C GLN A 38 -3.83 7.58 14.23
N SER A 39 -3.81 6.26 14.42
CA SER A 39 -2.87 5.40 13.70
C SER A 39 -3.20 5.44 12.20
N GLY A 40 -2.18 5.47 11.37
CA GLY A 40 -2.31 5.33 9.94
C GLY A 40 -2.83 3.94 9.55
N THR A 41 -3.45 3.84 8.38
CA THR A 41 -3.96 2.60 7.81
C THR A 41 -3.17 2.25 6.55
N LEU A 42 -2.90 0.96 6.37
CA LEU A 42 -2.28 0.42 5.18
C LEU A 42 -3.34 -0.44 4.47
N GLU A 43 -3.73 -0.02 3.28
CA GLU A 43 -4.75 -0.70 2.49
C GLU A 43 -4.42 -0.55 1.01
N VAL A 44 -4.48 -1.67 0.26
CA VAL A 44 -4.20 -1.70 -1.17
C VAL A 44 -5.32 -2.39 -1.94
N ASP A 45 -5.52 -1.97 -3.17
CA ASP A 45 -6.43 -2.57 -4.13
C ASP A 45 -5.75 -2.71 -5.50
N ILE A 46 -6.24 -3.65 -6.30
CA ILE A 46 -5.89 -3.78 -7.72
C ILE A 46 -7.07 -3.24 -8.50
N VAL A 47 -6.79 -2.29 -9.39
CA VAL A 47 -7.82 -1.64 -10.20
C VAL A 47 -7.48 -1.73 -11.68
N LYS A 48 -8.49 -1.60 -12.53
CA LYS A 48 -8.30 -1.50 -13.98
C LYS A 48 -7.47 -0.27 -14.33
N GLU A 49 -7.12 -0.13 -15.58
CA GLU A 49 -6.38 1.03 -16.12
C GLU A 49 -7.07 2.37 -15.80
N ASP A 50 -8.39 2.37 -15.64
CA ASP A 50 -9.18 3.55 -15.25
C ASP A 50 -8.81 4.10 -13.84
N GLY A 51 -8.13 3.30 -13.01
CA GLY A 51 -7.75 3.66 -11.66
C GLY A 51 -8.89 3.61 -10.63
N GLU A 52 -10.07 3.15 -11.01
CA GLU A 52 -11.29 3.17 -10.17
C GLU A 52 -11.93 1.80 -10.02
N THR A 53 -12.07 1.05 -11.12
CA THR A 53 -12.76 -0.25 -11.11
C THR A 53 -11.87 -1.31 -10.47
N SER A 54 -12.25 -1.77 -9.27
CA SER A 54 -11.57 -2.86 -8.57
C SER A 54 -11.73 -4.18 -9.32
N ILE A 55 -10.64 -4.93 -9.42
CA ILE A 55 -10.61 -6.30 -9.95
C ILE A 55 -10.20 -7.30 -8.87
N ARG A 56 -10.40 -6.94 -7.61
CA ARG A 56 -10.16 -7.82 -6.48
C ARG A 56 -11.00 -9.10 -6.63
N ASN A 57 -10.36 -10.26 -6.55
CA ASN A 57 -10.95 -11.59 -6.75
C ASN A 57 -11.42 -11.89 -8.20
N GLU A 58 -11.05 -11.09 -9.18
CA GLU A 58 -11.23 -11.42 -10.58
C GLU A 58 -10.00 -12.17 -11.12
N SER A 59 -10.22 -13.13 -12.01
CA SER A 59 -9.13 -13.77 -12.75
C SER A 59 -8.69 -12.85 -13.89
N MET A 60 -7.39 -12.73 -14.08
CA MET A 60 -6.83 -12.05 -15.25
C MET A 60 -6.54 -13.07 -16.36
N SER A 61 -6.67 -12.64 -17.60
CA SER A 61 -6.33 -13.46 -18.76
C SER A 61 -5.27 -12.76 -19.59
N PHE A 62 -4.36 -13.55 -20.17
CA PHE A 62 -3.49 -13.03 -21.21
C PHE A 62 -4.32 -12.72 -22.45
N VAL A 63 -3.89 -11.73 -23.19
CA VAL A 63 -4.51 -11.33 -24.45
C VAL A 63 -3.43 -11.14 -25.52
N ASN A 64 -3.85 -11.27 -26.75
CA ASN A 64 -3.04 -10.89 -27.92
C ASN A 64 -2.88 -9.36 -28.00
N LYS A 65 -2.01 -8.90 -28.89
CA LYS A 65 -1.83 -7.47 -29.16
C LYS A 65 -3.11 -6.76 -29.62
N ASP A 66 -4.04 -7.48 -30.23
CA ASP A 66 -5.36 -6.99 -30.64
C ASP A 66 -6.42 -7.06 -29.53
N GLY A 67 -6.03 -7.52 -28.33
CA GLY A 67 -6.91 -7.68 -27.18
C GLY A 67 -7.76 -8.96 -27.20
N SER A 68 -7.59 -9.85 -28.18
CA SER A 68 -8.31 -11.12 -28.23
C SER A 68 -7.80 -12.11 -27.17
N ALA A 69 -8.71 -12.92 -26.64
CA ALA A 69 -8.38 -13.97 -25.65
C ALA A 69 -7.93 -15.28 -26.30
N ASP A 70 -7.98 -15.38 -27.62
CA ASP A 70 -7.55 -16.57 -28.36
C ASP A 70 -6.02 -16.60 -28.47
N ILE A 71 -5.36 -17.12 -27.45
CA ILE A 71 -3.91 -17.21 -27.39
C ILE A 71 -3.45 -18.66 -27.56
N LEU A 72 -2.37 -18.84 -28.30
CA LEU A 72 -1.69 -20.11 -28.42
C LEU A 72 -0.27 -19.98 -27.91
N TRP A 73 0.03 -20.69 -26.83
CA TRP A 73 1.38 -20.75 -26.31
C TRP A 73 2.24 -21.67 -27.17
N GLU A 74 3.22 -21.07 -27.81
CA GLU A 74 4.24 -21.77 -28.60
C GLU A 74 5.63 -21.27 -28.23
N PRO A 75 6.71 -22.04 -28.50
CA PRO A 75 8.05 -21.62 -28.18
C PRO A 75 8.41 -20.26 -28.79
N GLY A 76 8.76 -19.29 -27.95
CA GLY A 76 9.03 -17.90 -28.31
C GLY A 76 7.81 -16.98 -28.28
N ALA A 77 6.61 -17.49 -28.03
CA ALA A 77 5.41 -16.65 -27.86
C ALA A 77 5.51 -15.74 -26.64
N THR A 78 4.91 -14.56 -26.77
CA THR A 78 4.83 -13.57 -25.70
C THR A 78 3.41 -13.02 -25.66
N PHE A 79 2.81 -13.04 -24.49
CA PHE A 79 1.48 -12.48 -24.24
C PHE A 79 1.51 -11.56 -23.03
N MET A 80 0.57 -10.63 -22.95
CA MET A 80 0.45 -9.68 -21.86
C MET A 80 -0.98 -9.69 -21.31
N THR A 81 -1.12 -9.34 -20.04
CA THR A 81 -2.43 -9.05 -19.46
C THR A 81 -2.93 -7.69 -19.94
N PRO A 82 -4.22 -7.40 -19.81
CA PRO A 82 -4.69 -6.01 -19.83
C PRO A 82 -3.96 -5.17 -18.79
N ALA A 83 -3.91 -3.85 -19.00
CA ALA A 83 -3.34 -2.92 -18.04
C ALA A 83 -4.12 -2.94 -16.72
N PHE A 84 -3.37 -2.89 -15.62
CA PHE A 84 -3.93 -2.70 -14.28
C PHE A 84 -3.06 -1.72 -13.49
N LYS A 85 -3.60 -1.20 -12.41
CA LYS A 85 -2.88 -0.31 -11.49
C LYS A 85 -3.05 -0.78 -10.06
N ILE A 86 -2.11 -0.39 -9.22
CA ILE A 86 -2.20 -0.60 -7.78
C ILE A 86 -2.62 0.72 -7.13
N LYS A 87 -3.64 0.65 -6.30
CA LYS A 87 -4.22 1.81 -5.61
C LYS A 87 -4.05 1.64 -4.11
N SER A 88 -3.49 2.65 -3.45
CA SER A 88 -3.52 2.77 -2.00
C SER A 88 -4.79 3.51 -1.59
N THR A 89 -5.55 2.94 -0.66
CA THR A 89 -6.69 3.59 -0.01
C THR A 89 -6.40 3.89 1.45
N GLY A 90 -5.21 3.52 1.92
CA GLY A 90 -4.69 3.83 3.24
C GLY A 90 -4.12 5.24 3.35
N SER A 91 -3.69 5.61 4.55
CA SER A 91 -3.09 6.91 4.86
C SER A 91 -1.58 6.86 5.03
N LEU A 92 -0.96 5.69 4.87
CA LEU A 92 0.48 5.48 4.99
C LEU A 92 1.13 5.28 3.63
N ALA A 93 2.38 5.71 3.50
CA ALA A 93 3.23 5.31 2.39
C ALA A 93 3.50 3.81 2.46
N LEU A 94 3.50 3.15 1.31
CA LEU A 94 3.68 1.71 1.23
C LEU A 94 4.60 1.30 0.07
N LYS A 95 5.27 0.19 0.26
CA LYS A 95 5.91 -0.57 -0.81
C LYS A 95 5.17 -1.87 -1.03
N TYR A 96 5.16 -2.33 -2.27
CA TYR A 96 4.42 -3.53 -2.63
C TYR A 96 5.17 -4.41 -3.62
N LYS A 97 4.88 -5.70 -3.56
CA LYS A 97 5.31 -6.72 -4.51
C LYS A 97 4.10 -7.37 -5.16
N LEU A 98 4.34 -7.93 -6.33
CA LEU A 98 3.35 -8.71 -7.05
C LEU A 98 3.76 -10.18 -7.02
N THR A 99 2.82 -11.06 -6.77
CA THR A 99 3.00 -12.50 -6.87
C THR A 99 1.87 -13.09 -7.69
N LEU A 100 2.16 -14.15 -8.45
CA LEU A 100 1.11 -14.87 -9.17
C LEU A 100 0.51 -15.92 -8.24
N ASN A 101 -0.80 -16.10 -8.36
CA ASN A 101 -1.54 -17.11 -7.63
C ASN A 101 -2.60 -17.77 -8.51
N GLY A 102 -3.23 -18.81 -7.99
CA GLY A 102 -4.36 -19.46 -8.63
C GLY A 102 -4.04 -20.18 -9.94
N ILE A 103 -2.78 -20.26 -10.34
CA ILE A 103 -2.39 -20.97 -11.55
C ILE A 103 -2.65 -22.46 -11.34
N THR A 104 -3.52 -23.00 -12.18
CA THR A 104 -3.86 -24.43 -12.22
C THR A 104 -3.49 -25.02 -13.58
N GLY A 105 -3.38 -26.35 -13.64
CA GLY A 105 -3.01 -27.05 -14.87
C GLY A 105 -1.69 -27.80 -14.75
N ASP A 106 -0.94 -27.86 -15.85
CA ASP A 106 0.29 -28.64 -15.87
C ASP A 106 1.51 -27.82 -15.42
N ASN A 107 2.00 -28.09 -14.22
CA ASN A 107 3.17 -27.43 -13.64
C ASN A 107 4.44 -27.50 -14.49
N MET A 108 4.48 -28.39 -15.49
CA MET A 108 5.61 -28.44 -16.41
C MET A 108 5.72 -27.17 -17.25
N LEU A 109 4.59 -26.53 -17.61
CA LEU A 109 4.61 -25.27 -18.36
C LEU A 109 5.27 -24.14 -17.56
N LEU A 110 5.15 -24.12 -16.23
CA LEU A 110 5.81 -23.13 -15.38
C LEU A 110 7.34 -23.17 -15.44
N LYS A 111 7.92 -24.26 -15.92
CA LYS A 111 9.36 -24.39 -16.10
C LYS A 111 9.87 -23.63 -17.32
N VAL A 112 9.02 -23.44 -18.32
CA VAL A 112 9.37 -22.85 -19.62
C VAL A 112 8.63 -21.54 -19.90
N VAL A 113 7.66 -21.18 -19.08
CA VAL A 113 6.99 -19.88 -19.14
C VAL A 113 7.58 -18.98 -18.04
N LYS A 114 8.13 -17.84 -18.44
CA LYS A 114 8.68 -16.82 -17.54
C LYS A 114 7.72 -15.65 -17.46
N PHE A 115 7.60 -15.10 -16.26
CA PHE A 115 6.72 -13.96 -16.01
C PHE A 115 7.54 -12.75 -15.61
N SER A 116 7.16 -11.60 -16.13
CA SER A 116 7.74 -10.30 -15.81
C SER A 116 6.67 -9.23 -15.69
N VAL A 117 6.99 -8.15 -14.98
CA VAL A 117 6.17 -6.95 -14.91
C VAL A 117 6.68 -5.97 -15.96
N VAL A 118 5.78 -5.47 -16.78
CA VAL A 118 6.08 -4.40 -17.74
C VAL A 118 5.42 -3.12 -17.25
N LYS A 119 6.19 -2.06 -17.13
CA LYS A 119 5.71 -0.72 -16.75
C LYS A 119 5.17 0.03 -17.96
N ALA A 120 4.44 1.12 -17.71
CA ALA A 120 3.89 1.97 -18.75
C ALA A 120 4.95 2.56 -19.72
N ASP A 121 6.17 2.74 -19.24
CA ASP A 121 7.31 3.22 -20.05
C ASP A 121 7.97 2.10 -20.89
N GLY A 122 7.46 0.87 -20.81
CA GLY A 122 8.01 -0.30 -21.50
C GLY A 122 9.15 -0.99 -20.75
N THR A 123 9.55 -0.49 -19.57
CA THR A 123 10.57 -1.14 -18.74
C THR A 123 10.05 -2.49 -18.25
N GLU A 124 10.83 -3.54 -18.48
CA GLU A 124 10.53 -4.89 -18.03
C GLU A 124 11.37 -5.23 -16.78
N VAL A 125 10.72 -5.73 -15.74
CA VAL A 125 11.33 -6.16 -14.49
C VAL A 125 10.88 -7.57 -14.19
N ASP A 126 11.80 -8.43 -13.75
CA ASP A 126 11.46 -9.76 -13.31
C ASP A 126 10.44 -9.70 -12.16
N LEU A 127 9.44 -10.58 -12.19
CA LEU A 127 8.35 -10.56 -11.21
C LEU A 127 8.85 -10.75 -9.78
N ASP A 128 9.86 -11.61 -9.59
CA ASP A 128 10.40 -11.93 -8.26
C ASP A 128 11.18 -10.76 -7.65
N THR A 129 11.68 -9.85 -8.48
CA THR A 129 12.45 -8.67 -8.06
C THR A 129 11.67 -7.37 -8.12
N PHE A 130 10.45 -7.41 -8.64
CA PHE A 130 9.61 -6.22 -8.78
C PHE A 130 9.20 -5.67 -7.42
N GLU A 131 9.41 -4.39 -7.23
CA GLU A 131 8.91 -3.62 -6.08
C GLU A 131 8.38 -2.27 -6.58
N GLY A 132 7.20 -1.90 -6.10
CA GLY A 132 6.58 -0.59 -6.36
C GLY A 132 6.37 0.16 -5.05
N HIS A 133 6.25 1.49 -5.15
CA HIS A 133 6.06 2.39 -4.02
C HIS A 133 4.87 3.30 -4.28
N LEU A 134 4.06 3.55 -3.25
CA LEU A 134 2.95 4.49 -3.26
C LEU A 134 3.03 5.36 -2.02
N THR A 135 2.76 6.64 -2.20
CA THR A 135 2.65 7.60 -1.11
C THR A 135 1.21 8.11 -0.98
N PRO A 136 0.79 8.70 0.14
CA PRO A 136 -0.54 9.26 0.27
C PRO A 136 -0.89 10.30 -0.81
N ASP A 137 0.11 11.08 -1.27
CA ASP A 137 -0.06 12.08 -2.33
C ASP A 137 -0.06 11.46 -3.74
N ALA A 138 0.53 10.28 -3.90
CA ALA A 138 0.59 9.51 -5.14
C ALA A 138 0.06 8.09 -4.89
N ALA A 139 -1.22 8.01 -4.57
CA ALA A 139 -1.89 6.78 -4.12
C ALA A 139 -2.23 5.80 -5.26
N LEU A 140 -1.88 6.11 -6.51
CA LEU A 140 -2.14 5.29 -7.69
C LEU A 140 -0.84 5.07 -8.46
N SER A 141 -0.55 3.80 -8.79
CA SER A 141 0.62 3.46 -9.62
C SER A 141 0.40 3.87 -11.09
N ASP A 142 1.49 3.92 -11.85
CA ASP A 142 1.42 3.84 -13.29
C ASP A 142 0.80 2.51 -13.74
N ALA A 143 0.41 2.43 -15.02
CA ALA A 143 -0.10 1.20 -15.61
C ALA A 143 0.96 0.11 -15.59
N LEU A 144 0.56 -1.08 -15.17
CA LEU A 144 1.37 -2.27 -15.10
C LEU A 144 0.75 -3.38 -15.93
N TYR A 145 1.57 -4.26 -16.46
CA TYR A 145 1.17 -5.44 -17.22
C TYR A 145 1.96 -6.65 -16.70
N ILE A 146 1.35 -7.81 -16.67
CA ILE A 146 2.10 -9.06 -16.56
C ILE A 146 2.37 -9.58 -17.95
N LYS A 147 3.63 -9.80 -18.24
CA LYS A 147 4.10 -10.43 -19.49
C LYS A 147 4.45 -11.88 -19.21
N GLY A 148 3.90 -12.78 -19.99
CA GLY A 148 4.31 -14.17 -20.05
C GLY A 148 5.13 -14.41 -21.33
N TYR A 149 6.24 -15.11 -21.21
CA TYR A 149 7.11 -15.50 -22.32
C TYR A 149 7.42 -16.99 -22.24
N MET A 150 7.14 -17.71 -23.30
CA MET A 150 7.53 -19.12 -23.42
C MET A 150 8.92 -19.24 -24.03
N GLU A 151 9.82 -19.94 -23.33
CA GLU A 151 11.20 -20.12 -23.80
C GLU A 151 11.24 -20.83 -25.14
N LYS A 152 12.13 -20.37 -26.05
CA LYS A 152 12.31 -20.97 -27.39
C LYS A 152 12.85 -22.40 -27.32
N THR A 153 13.41 -22.80 -26.19
CA THR A 153 13.94 -24.15 -25.95
C THR A 153 12.87 -25.14 -25.54
N ALA A 154 11.62 -24.71 -25.33
CA ALA A 154 10.51 -25.58 -25.06
C ALA A 154 10.33 -26.58 -26.24
N ASN A 155 10.28 -27.85 -25.93
CA ASN A 155 10.14 -28.94 -26.89
C ASN A 155 8.70 -29.46 -26.93
N ASN A 156 8.49 -30.57 -27.65
CA ASN A 156 7.16 -31.18 -27.82
C ASN A 156 6.56 -31.76 -26.52
N ASP A 157 7.33 -31.87 -25.42
CA ASP A 157 6.82 -32.38 -24.13
C ASP A 157 5.80 -31.43 -23.51
N TYR A 158 5.76 -30.17 -23.96
CA TYR A 158 4.82 -29.14 -23.50
C TYR A 158 3.59 -29.00 -24.38
N GLN A 159 3.50 -29.78 -25.47
CA GLN A 159 2.39 -29.72 -26.40
C GLN A 159 1.09 -30.25 -25.77
N GLY A 160 -0.01 -29.51 -25.95
CA GLY A 160 -1.32 -29.88 -25.42
C GLY A 160 -1.49 -29.64 -23.91
N LYS A 161 -0.53 -28.99 -23.26
CA LYS A 161 -0.61 -28.61 -21.86
C LYS A 161 -1.24 -27.24 -21.71
N THR A 162 -1.97 -27.03 -20.61
CA THR A 162 -2.67 -25.78 -20.31
C THR A 162 -2.27 -25.24 -18.96
N LEU A 163 -2.24 -23.90 -18.86
CA LEU A 163 -2.22 -23.16 -17.61
C LEU A 163 -3.46 -22.29 -17.56
N GLU A 164 -4.16 -22.31 -16.45
CA GLU A 164 -5.39 -21.58 -16.24
C GLU A 164 -5.35 -20.83 -14.89
N GLY A 165 -6.24 -19.86 -14.72
CA GLY A 165 -6.49 -19.24 -13.42
C GLY A 165 -5.40 -18.26 -12.99
N LEU A 166 -4.82 -17.49 -13.93
CA LEU A 166 -3.85 -16.46 -13.56
C LEU A 166 -4.49 -15.43 -12.64
N GLY A 167 -4.07 -15.42 -11.40
CA GLY A 167 -4.39 -14.40 -10.41
C GLY A 167 -3.15 -13.60 -10.03
N ILE A 168 -3.34 -12.36 -9.59
CA ILE A 168 -2.29 -11.51 -9.05
C ILE A 168 -2.62 -11.24 -7.59
N THR A 169 -1.64 -11.47 -6.71
CA THR A 169 -1.69 -11.04 -5.32
C THR A 169 -0.74 -9.86 -5.14
N VAL A 170 -1.24 -8.78 -4.58
CA VAL A 170 -0.43 -7.66 -4.11
C VAL A 170 -0.12 -7.86 -2.64
N VAL A 171 1.15 -7.89 -2.32
CA VAL A 171 1.63 -7.94 -0.94
C VAL A 171 2.26 -6.59 -0.64
N ALA A 172 1.69 -5.87 0.32
CA ALA A 172 2.16 -4.54 0.70
C ALA A 172 2.63 -4.52 2.15
N THR A 173 3.59 -3.67 2.41
CA THR A 173 4.04 -3.28 3.75
C THR A 173 4.29 -1.79 3.78
N GLN A 174 4.39 -1.21 4.97
CA GLN A 174 4.73 0.19 5.11
C GLN A 174 6.09 0.47 4.47
N ASP A 175 6.24 1.61 3.80
CA ASP A 175 7.52 1.96 3.20
C ASP A 175 8.57 2.23 4.28
N THR A 176 9.80 1.87 3.99
CA THR A 176 10.92 2.07 4.93
C THR A 176 11.44 3.50 4.93
N VAL A 177 11.11 4.28 3.91
CA VAL A 177 11.52 5.68 3.74
C VAL A 177 10.32 6.51 3.36
N GLU A 178 9.93 7.42 4.24
CA GLU A 178 8.86 8.38 4.02
C GLU A 178 9.40 9.80 4.17
N ASN A 179 8.77 10.78 3.52
CA ASN A 179 9.15 12.19 3.58
C ASN A 179 8.03 13.07 4.15
N ASP A 180 7.16 12.50 4.97
CA ASP A 180 5.95 13.15 5.50
C ASP A 180 6.05 13.57 6.97
N SER A 181 7.15 13.22 7.68
CA SER A 181 7.34 13.51 9.10
C SER A 181 8.79 13.77 9.48
N PHE A 182 9.03 14.11 10.76
CA PHE A 182 10.34 14.46 11.28
C PHE A 182 11.34 13.29 11.35
N GLY A 183 10.93 12.07 11.22
CA GLY A 183 11.78 10.89 11.39
C GLY A 183 11.68 9.90 10.24
N ASN A 184 11.90 10.35 9.01
CA ASN A 184 11.62 9.63 7.75
C ASN A 184 12.24 8.21 7.59
N GLN A 185 12.70 7.59 8.65
CA GLN A 185 13.25 6.23 8.65
C GLN A 185 12.76 5.38 9.83
N TYR A 186 11.62 5.73 10.41
CA TYR A 186 11.08 5.01 11.57
C TYR A 186 10.64 3.59 11.24
N ASP A 187 10.30 3.32 9.98
CA ASP A 187 9.88 2.00 9.51
C ASP A 187 10.97 1.18 8.79
N ARG A 188 12.23 1.54 8.98
CA ARG A 188 13.36 0.85 8.33
C ARG A 188 13.41 -0.67 8.53
N PHE A 189 12.63 -1.21 9.46
CA PHE A 189 12.51 -2.64 9.73
C PHE A 189 11.23 -3.25 9.17
N ALA A 190 10.39 -2.47 8.46
CA ALA A 190 9.18 -3.00 7.85
C ALA A 190 9.52 -4.09 6.83
N GLN A 191 8.96 -5.27 7.02
CA GLN A 191 9.15 -6.44 6.16
C GLN A 191 7.81 -6.87 5.57
N TYR A 192 7.88 -7.46 4.38
CA TYR A 192 6.70 -8.06 3.80
C TYR A 192 6.19 -9.22 4.66
N PRO A 193 4.87 -9.36 4.82
CA PRO A 193 4.32 -10.54 5.45
C PRO A 193 4.70 -11.79 4.65
N ASP A 194 4.93 -12.90 5.36
CA ASP A 194 5.15 -14.19 4.71
C ASP A 194 3.86 -14.60 3.98
N VAL A 195 3.90 -14.61 2.66
CA VAL A 195 2.81 -15.11 1.83
C VAL A 195 3.16 -16.52 1.39
N THR A 196 2.42 -17.48 1.91
CA THR A 196 2.49 -18.85 1.40
C THR A 196 1.87 -18.84 0.00
N VAL A 197 2.70 -18.76 -1.02
CA VAL A 197 2.25 -19.00 -2.40
C VAL A 197 1.91 -20.48 -2.49
N VAL A 198 0.63 -20.79 -2.59
CA VAL A 198 0.20 -22.17 -2.90
C VAL A 198 0.56 -22.38 -4.36
N GLN A 199 1.68 -23.06 -4.58
CA GLN A 199 2.12 -23.55 -5.90
C GLN A 199 1.25 -24.71 -6.34
#